data_0d2a3ea4b2cdb58ac63be1e9c5116023
#
_entry.id   0d2a3ea4b2cdb58ac63be1e9c5116023
#
_cell.length_a   1.000
_cell.length_b   1.000
_cell.length_c   1.000
_cell.angle_alpha   90.00
_cell.angle_beta   90.00
_cell.angle_gamma   90.00
#
_symmetry.space_group_name_H-M   'P 1'
#
loop_
_entity.id
_entity.type
_entity.pdbx_description
1 polymer ?
#
loop_
_entity_poly.entity_id
_entity_poly.type
_entity_poly.pdbx_seq_one_letter_code
_entity_poly.pdbx_strand_id
1 'polypeptide(L)'
;TVRRNFRFYEARTVHESSLSPCVHAILAARIGDLDKAYELYLRTARLDLDDYNREVREGCHVTSMAGSWLSVVEGFGGMRVRDGVLSFDPQLPAAWESLSFKVNFQDRVLTVRITRNAVEVANEGAPVELEIRGVRRLIADKVIMNCEL
;
A
#
# COMPACT_ATOMS: atom_id res chain seq x y z
N THR A 1 -5.72 2.66 -19.01
CA THR A 1 -7.12 2.35 -18.63
C THR A 1 -7.35 2.66 -17.15
N VAL A 2 -6.51 2.19 -16.19
CA VAL A 2 -6.67 2.47 -14.74
C VAL A 2 -6.67 3.98 -14.46
N ARG A 3 -5.69 4.72 -14.99
CA ARG A 3 -5.60 6.19 -14.82
C ARG A 3 -6.84 6.93 -15.35
N ARG A 4 -7.37 6.52 -16.51
CA ARG A 4 -8.59 7.13 -17.08
C ARG A 4 -9.79 6.88 -16.17
N ASN A 5 -9.97 5.64 -15.72
CA ASN A 5 -11.07 5.26 -14.86
C ASN A 5 -10.98 5.98 -13.50
N PHE A 6 -9.79 5.99 -12.89
CA PHE A 6 -9.57 6.70 -11.63
C PHE A 6 -10.00 8.17 -11.73
N ARG A 7 -9.48 8.92 -12.72
CA ARG A 7 -9.85 10.33 -12.91
C ARG A 7 -11.34 10.55 -13.12
N PHE A 8 -12.00 9.63 -13.81
CA PHE A 8 -13.42 9.73 -14.06
C PHE A 8 -14.25 9.51 -12.78
N TYR A 9 -13.93 8.47 -12.02
CA TYR A 9 -14.70 8.12 -10.82
C TYR A 9 -14.32 8.97 -9.62
N GLU A 10 -13.06 9.32 -9.42
CA GLU A 10 -12.61 10.15 -8.31
C GLU A 10 -13.36 11.48 -8.25
N ALA A 11 -13.48 12.18 -9.38
CA ALA A 11 -14.20 13.45 -9.47
C ALA A 11 -15.72 13.35 -9.17
N ARG A 12 -16.25 12.14 -9.04
CA ARG A 12 -17.68 11.83 -8.81
C ARG A 12 -17.93 11.08 -7.51
N THR A 13 -16.87 10.80 -6.76
CA THR A 13 -16.95 10.07 -5.49
C THR A 13 -16.95 11.06 -4.34
N VAL A 14 -17.97 11.00 -3.49
CA VAL A 14 -18.13 11.92 -2.35
C VAL A 14 -17.27 11.52 -1.15
N HIS A 15 -16.84 10.26 -1.08
CA HIS A 15 -16.06 9.70 0.04
C HIS A 15 -16.74 9.81 1.41
N GLU A 16 -18.05 9.69 1.48
CA GLU A 16 -18.79 9.57 2.75
C GLU A 16 -18.60 8.20 3.40
N SER A 17 -18.41 7.16 2.60
CA SER A 17 -18.12 5.81 3.12
C SER A 17 -16.71 5.73 3.71
N SER A 18 -16.59 5.12 4.89
CA SER A 18 -15.30 4.84 5.55
C SER A 18 -14.34 3.95 4.73
N LEU A 19 -14.84 3.26 3.70
CA LEU A 19 -14.05 2.36 2.84
C LEU A 19 -13.55 3.02 1.55
N SER A 20 -14.27 4.01 1.03
CA SER A 20 -13.94 4.56 -0.29
C SER A 20 -12.58 5.26 -0.34
N PRO A 21 -12.14 6.03 0.68
CA PRO A 21 -10.84 6.69 0.62
C PRO A 21 -9.65 5.72 0.50
N CYS A 22 -9.67 4.57 1.22
CA CYS A 22 -8.54 3.62 1.15
C CYS A 22 -8.41 2.98 -0.23
N VAL A 23 -9.52 2.60 -0.87
CA VAL A 23 -9.51 2.04 -2.22
C VAL A 23 -8.96 3.05 -3.23
N HIS A 24 -9.39 4.29 -3.13
CA HIS A 24 -8.94 5.37 -3.99
C HIS A 24 -7.47 5.76 -3.71
N ALA A 25 -7.00 5.68 -2.46
CA ALA A 25 -5.58 5.86 -2.11
C ALA A 25 -4.69 4.82 -2.82
N ILE A 26 -5.09 3.54 -2.78
CA ILE A 26 -4.39 2.45 -3.47
C ILE A 26 -4.34 2.68 -4.99
N LEU A 27 -5.45 3.09 -5.58
CA LEU A 27 -5.51 3.37 -7.02
C LEU A 27 -4.69 4.60 -7.42
N ALA A 28 -4.73 5.66 -6.60
CA ALA A 28 -3.93 6.86 -6.81
C ALA A 28 -2.42 6.56 -6.74
N ALA A 29 -1.97 5.82 -5.72
CA ALA A 29 -0.58 5.36 -5.62
C ALA A 29 -0.17 4.56 -6.87
N ARG A 30 -1.01 3.62 -7.30
CA ARG A 30 -0.74 2.77 -8.48
C ARG A 30 -0.57 3.56 -9.77
N ILE A 31 -1.20 4.72 -9.91
CA ILE A 31 -1.05 5.57 -11.11
C ILE A 31 0.02 6.65 -10.95
N GLY A 32 0.72 6.69 -9.82
CA GLY A 32 1.76 7.66 -9.49
C GLY A 32 1.24 9.03 -9.06
N ASP A 33 -0.04 9.13 -8.66
CA ASP A 33 -0.62 10.34 -8.08
C ASP A 33 -0.44 10.29 -6.55
N LEU A 34 0.81 10.51 -6.11
CA LEU A 34 1.21 10.28 -4.73
C LEU A 34 0.64 11.31 -3.76
N ASP A 35 0.44 12.53 -4.20
CA ASP A 35 -0.17 13.58 -3.37
C ASP A 35 -1.63 13.21 -3.05
N LYS A 36 -2.38 12.80 -4.07
CA LYS A 36 -3.76 12.33 -3.89
C LYS A 36 -3.84 11.04 -3.09
N ALA A 37 -2.91 10.11 -3.32
CA ALA A 37 -2.81 8.88 -2.54
C ALA A 37 -2.59 9.17 -1.05
N TYR A 38 -1.71 10.10 -0.74
CA TYR A 38 -1.39 10.48 0.64
C TYR A 38 -2.54 11.22 1.33
N GLU A 39 -3.20 12.15 0.62
CA GLU A 39 -4.41 12.83 1.09
C GLU A 39 -5.50 11.81 1.50
N LEU A 40 -5.81 10.86 0.62
CA LEU A 40 -6.84 9.85 0.86
C LEU A 40 -6.44 8.83 1.94
N TYR A 41 -5.14 8.50 2.02
CA TYR A 41 -4.60 7.70 3.13
C TYR A 41 -4.79 8.41 4.47
N LEU A 42 -4.45 9.69 4.57
CA LEU A 42 -4.65 10.47 5.80
C LEU A 42 -6.13 10.53 6.18
N ARG A 43 -7.02 10.74 5.22
CA ARG A 43 -8.46 10.71 5.45
C ARG A 43 -8.92 9.36 6.02
N THR A 44 -8.37 8.25 5.51
CA THR A 44 -8.65 6.90 6.01
C THR A 44 -8.08 6.69 7.42
N ALA A 45 -6.79 6.99 7.62
CA ALA A 45 -6.08 6.71 8.86
C ALA A 45 -6.51 7.58 10.04
N ARG A 46 -7.05 8.77 9.75
CA ARG A 46 -7.46 9.76 10.75
C ARG A 46 -8.99 9.88 10.88
N LEU A 47 -9.75 8.99 10.24
CA LEU A 47 -11.21 9.08 10.20
C LEU A 47 -11.83 9.30 11.58
N ASP A 48 -11.48 8.44 12.53
CA ASP A 48 -12.00 8.49 13.90
C ASP A 48 -11.29 9.56 14.76
N LEU A 49 -10.05 9.92 14.41
CA LEU A 49 -9.30 10.95 15.16
C LEU A 49 -9.79 12.36 14.85
N ASP A 50 -10.13 12.63 13.60
CA ASP A 50 -10.56 13.93 13.12
C ASP A 50 -12.09 14.06 13.05
N ASP A 51 -12.82 12.97 13.33
CA ASP A 51 -14.28 12.88 13.28
C ASP A 51 -14.87 13.46 11.98
N TYR A 52 -14.28 13.12 10.85
CA TYR A 52 -14.62 13.69 9.53
C TYR A 52 -16.11 13.64 9.21
N ASN A 53 -16.76 12.52 9.52
CA ASN A 53 -18.16 12.29 9.22
C ASN A 53 -19.08 12.61 10.42
N ARG A 54 -18.52 12.99 11.59
CA ARG A 54 -19.25 13.19 12.86
C ARG A 54 -19.93 11.92 13.36
N GLU A 55 -19.29 10.78 13.17
CA GLU A 55 -19.82 9.44 13.46
C GLU A 55 -19.07 8.73 14.60
N VAL A 56 -18.05 9.35 15.21
CA VAL A 56 -17.24 8.76 16.30
C VAL A 56 -18.08 8.31 17.48
N ARG A 57 -19.19 8.99 17.74
CA ARG A 57 -20.17 8.57 18.76
C ARG A 57 -20.82 7.21 18.50
N GLU A 58 -20.77 6.70 17.28
CA GLU A 58 -21.35 5.42 16.86
C GLU A 58 -20.36 4.26 17.03
N GLY A 59 -19.09 4.58 17.34
CA GLY A 59 -18.00 3.63 17.57
C GLY A 59 -16.85 3.79 16.60
N CYS A 60 -15.84 2.90 16.72
CA CYS A 60 -14.66 2.92 15.88
C CYS A 60 -14.93 2.30 14.50
N HIS A 61 -14.43 2.94 13.46
CA HIS A 61 -14.51 2.42 12.08
C HIS A 61 -13.41 1.37 11.81
N VAL A 62 -13.58 0.14 12.32
CA VAL A 62 -12.59 -0.95 12.21
C VAL A 62 -12.16 -1.21 10.76
N THR A 63 -13.09 -1.10 9.82
CA THR A 63 -12.81 -1.26 8.38
C THR A 63 -11.91 -0.16 7.84
N SER A 64 -12.00 1.07 8.35
CA SER A 64 -11.08 2.16 8.01
C SER A 64 -9.68 1.91 8.57
N MET A 65 -9.59 1.34 9.78
CA MET A 65 -8.29 0.93 10.35
C MET A 65 -7.61 -0.12 9.48
N ALA A 66 -8.35 -1.15 9.04
CA ALA A 66 -7.85 -2.13 8.07
C ALA A 66 -7.49 -1.48 6.72
N GLY A 67 -8.32 -0.54 6.25
CA GLY A 67 -8.07 0.24 5.03
C GLY A 67 -6.80 1.09 5.09
N SER A 68 -6.44 1.58 6.28
CA SER A 68 -5.18 2.29 6.50
C SER A 68 -3.97 1.37 6.25
N TRP A 69 -4.00 0.15 6.78
CA TRP A 69 -2.97 -0.85 6.53
C TRP A 69 -2.90 -1.23 5.04
N LEU A 70 -4.06 -1.46 4.40
CA LEU A 70 -4.11 -1.76 2.96
C LEU A 70 -3.55 -0.62 2.11
N SER A 71 -3.85 0.63 2.44
CA SER A 71 -3.30 1.80 1.74
C SER A 71 -1.78 1.85 1.82
N VAL A 72 -1.21 1.46 2.97
CA VAL A 72 0.23 1.38 3.16
C VAL A 72 0.83 0.23 2.34
N VAL A 73 0.33 -0.97 2.52
CA VAL A 73 0.96 -2.19 1.96
C VAL A 73 0.64 -2.35 0.46
N GLU A 74 -0.62 -2.22 0.07
CA GLU A 74 -1.03 -2.35 -1.32
C GLU A 74 -0.91 -1.04 -2.11
N GLY A 75 -1.10 0.11 -1.46
CA GLY A 75 -0.92 1.41 -2.07
C GLY A 75 0.55 1.76 -2.22
N PHE A 76 1.18 2.22 -1.16
CA PHE A 76 2.57 2.70 -1.18
C PHE A 76 3.60 1.57 -1.30
N GLY A 77 3.37 0.41 -0.67
CA GLY A 77 4.19 -0.79 -0.84
C GLY A 77 4.03 -1.47 -2.19
N GLY A 78 2.95 -1.19 -2.90
CA GLY A 78 2.66 -1.75 -4.22
C GLY A 78 2.47 -3.28 -4.22
N MET A 79 2.17 -3.87 -3.03
CA MET A 79 2.02 -5.31 -2.89
C MET A 79 0.84 -5.85 -3.71
N ARG A 80 1.08 -6.92 -4.45
CA ARG A 80 0.05 -7.68 -5.19
C ARG A 80 0.38 -9.16 -5.20
N VAL A 81 -0.65 -9.98 -5.26
CA VAL A 81 -0.51 -11.42 -5.57
C VAL A 81 -1.19 -11.67 -6.90
N ARG A 82 -0.44 -12.21 -7.87
CA ARG A 82 -0.95 -12.58 -9.19
C ARG A 82 -0.39 -13.92 -9.59
N ASP A 83 -1.24 -14.84 -10.02
CA ASP A 83 -0.86 -16.18 -10.46
C ASP A 83 0.05 -16.90 -9.44
N GLY A 84 -0.23 -16.72 -8.15
CA GLY A 84 0.54 -17.31 -7.06
C GLY A 84 1.90 -16.64 -6.77
N VAL A 85 2.26 -15.57 -7.47
CA VAL A 85 3.50 -14.81 -7.24
C VAL A 85 3.18 -13.53 -6.49
N LEU A 86 3.91 -13.27 -5.41
CA LEU A 86 3.86 -12.02 -4.66
C LEU A 86 4.78 -11.00 -5.33
N SER A 87 4.27 -9.81 -5.57
CA SER A 87 5.00 -8.73 -6.21
C SER A 87 4.96 -7.44 -5.39
N PHE A 88 6.00 -6.62 -5.52
CA PHE A 88 6.12 -5.28 -4.94
C PHE A 88 6.52 -4.27 -6.04
N ASP A 89 5.72 -3.21 -6.17
CA ASP A 89 6.01 -2.05 -7.04
C ASP A 89 5.80 -0.77 -6.22
N PRO A 90 6.72 -0.49 -5.28
CA PRO A 90 6.53 0.54 -4.28
C PRO A 90 6.67 1.95 -4.83
N GLN A 91 5.97 2.88 -4.16
CA GLN A 91 6.03 4.30 -4.39
C GLN A 91 5.87 5.04 -3.07
N LEU A 92 6.89 5.80 -2.62
CA LEU A 92 6.84 6.53 -1.37
C LEU A 92 6.29 7.95 -1.56
N PRO A 93 5.31 8.38 -0.75
CA PRO A 93 4.88 9.78 -0.74
C PRO A 93 6.02 10.68 -0.23
N ALA A 94 6.01 11.96 -0.62
CA ALA A 94 7.07 12.90 -0.26
C ALA A 94 7.29 13.03 1.26
N ALA A 95 6.23 12.83 2.05
CA ALA A 95 6.27 12.92 3.51
C ALA A 95 7.02 11.76 4.21
N TRP A 96 7.32 10.65 3.50
CA TRP A 96 7.95 9.49 4.11
C TRP A 96 9.37 9.27 3.59
N GLU A 97 10.30 8.98 4.49
CA GLU A 97 11.67 8.57 4.15
C GLU A 97 11.76 7.06 3.92
N SER A 98 10.96 6.29 4.63
CA SER A 98 10.92 4.85 4.52
C SER A 98 9.58 4.27 4.96
N LEU A 99 9.35 3.03 4.56
CA LEU A 99 8.21 2.20 4.91
C LEU A 99 8.72 0.79 5.22
N SER A 100 8.23 0.17 6.29
CA SER A 100 8.54 -1.23 6.60
C SER A 100 7.31 -1.95 7.12
N PHE A 101 7.13 -3.19 6.67
CA PHE A 101 6.03 -4.05 7.11
C PHE A 101 6.42 -5.53 7.00
N LYS A 102 5.66 -6.39 7.68
CA LYS A 102 5.77 -7.83 7.56
C LYS A 102 4.51 -8.40 6.91
N VAL A 103 4.70 -9.40 6.07
CA VAL A 103 3.60 -10.18 5.48
C VAL A 103 3.88 -11.66 5.61
N ASN A 104 2.82 -12.44 5.83
CA ASN A 104 2.89 -13.89 5.76
C ASN A 104 2.47 -14.31 4.35
N PHE A 105 3.33 -15.05 3.66
CA PHE A 105 3.07 -15.54 2.30
C PHE A 105 3.59 -16.97 2.13
N GLN A 106 2.69 -17.90 1.84
CA GLN A 106 3.02 -19.33 1.67
C GLN A 106 3.83 -19.90 2.85
N ASP A 107 3.36 -19.69 4.07
CA ASP A 107 3.99 -20.10 5.34
C ASP A 107 5.40 -19.51 5.58
N ARG A 108 5.69 -18.36 5.00
CA ARG A 108 6.94 -17.60 5.18
C ARG A 108 6.63 -16.20 5.70
N VAL A 109 7.44 -15.75 6.64
CA VAL A 109 7.38 -14.36 7.10
C VAL A 109 8.37 -13.53 6.30
N LEU A 110 7.84 -12.60 5.52
CA LEU A 110 8.63 -11.67 4.73
C LEU A 110 8.64 -10.31 5.42
N THR A 111 9.83 -9.77 5.70
CA THR A 111 10.02 -8.41 6.15
C THR A 111 10.42 -7.56 4.95
N VAL A 112 9.55 -6.61 4.60
CA VAL A 112 9.78 -5.69 3.48
C VAL A 112 10.13 -4.32 4.03
N ARG A 113 11.22 -3.74 3.57
CA ARG A 113 11.64 -2.38 3.85
C ARG A 113 11.87 -1.63 2.56
N ILE A 114 11.25 -0.48 2.44
CA ILE A 114 11.27 0.39 1.27
C ILE A 114 11.85 1.73 1.70
N THR A 115 12.85 2.20 0.97
CA THR A 115 13.44 3.54 1.12
C THR A 115 13.39 4.26 -0.23
N ARG A 116 13.81 5.51 -0.29
CA ARG A 116 13.92 6.26 -1.57
C ARG A 116 14.79 5.56 -2.61
N ASN A 117 15.79 4.79 -2.16
CA ASN A 117 16.85 4.27 -3.02
C ASN A 117 16.88 2.73 -3.09
N ALA A 118 16.05 2.04 -2.31
CA ALA A 118 16.11 0.58 -2.27
C ALA A 118 14.82 -0.07 -1.78
N VAL A 119 14.58 -1.27 -2.27
CA VAL A 119 13.63 -2.25 -1.71
C VAL A 119 14.43 -3.41 -1.15
N GLU A 120 14.28 -3.66 0.14
CA GLU A 120 14.87 -4.78 0.85
C GLU A 120 13.77 -5.77 1.22
N VAL A 121 14.00 -7.04 0.95
CA VAL A 121 13.11 -8.12 1.40
C VAL A 121 13.95 -9.17 2.11
N ALA A 122 13.62 -9.44 3.38
CA ALA A 122 14.16 -10.56 4.14
C ALA A 122 13.09 -11.65 4.28
N ASN A 123 13.49 -12.89 4.15
CA ASN A 123 12.65 -14.09 4.20
C ASN A 123 13.03 -14.93 5.41
N GLU A 124 12.06 -15.17 6.28
CA GLU A 124 12.20 -16.14 7.38
C GLU A 124 11.47 -17.43 6.96
N GLY A 125 12.21 -18.38 6.35
CA GLY A 125 11.63 -19.65 5.89
C GLY A 125 12.29 -20.22 4.65
N ALA A 126 11.61 -21.17 4.01
CA ALA A 126 12.10 -21.76 2.76
C ALA A 126 12.16 -20.72 1.64
N PRO A 127 13.07 -20.87 0.65
CA PRO A 127 13.17 -19.95 -0.47
C PRO A 127 11.82 -19.71 -1.17
N VAL A 128 11.57 -18.47 -1.57
CA VAL A 128 10.35 -18.05 -2.25
C VAL A 128 10.67 -17.15 -3.45
N GLU A 129 9.95 -17.35 -4.54
CA GLU A 129 10.05 -16.46 -5.70
C GLU A 129 9.14 -15.25 -5.52
N LEU A 130 9.70 -14.06 -5.67
CA LEU A 130 9.00 -12.78 -5.63
C LEU A 130 9.32 -11.97 -6.87
N GLU A 131 8.44 -11.02 -7.18
CA GLU A 131 8.69 -10.02 -8.20
C GLU A 131 8.82 -8.64 -7.55
N ILE A 132 9.94 -7.95 -7.79
CA ILE A 132 10.19 -6.59 -7.28
C ILE A 132 10.41 -5.68 -8.49
N ARG A 133 9.53 -4.70 -8.69
CA ARG A 133 9.56 -3.78 -9.83
C ARG A 133 9.69 -4.51 -11.19
N GLY A 134 8.91 -5.56 -11.39
CA GLY A 134 8.89 -6.36 -12.60
C GLY A 134 10.06 -7.34 -12.75
N VAL A 135 10.96 -7.44 -11.77
CA VAL A 135 12.11 -8.34 -11.80
C VAL A 135 11.90 -9.48 -10.81
N ARG A 136 11.83 -10.71 -11.31
CA ARG A 136 11.71 -11.91 -10.47
C ARG A 136 13.02 -12.26 -9.79
N ARG A 137 12.92 -12.66 -8.52
CA ARG A 137 14.03 -13.05 -7.66
C ARG A 137 13.63 -14.21 -6.75
N LEU A 138 14.53 -15.19 -6.60
CA LEU A 138 14.44 -16.19 -5.56
C LEU A 138 15.07 -15.63 -4.28
N ILE A 139 14.29 -15.56 -3.21
CA ILE A 139 14.70 -15.03 -1.92
C ILE A 139 14.90 -16.20 -0.97
N ALA A 140 16.14 -16.56 -0.73
CA ALA A 140 16.48 -17.63 0.23
C ALA A 140 16.61 -17.07 1.66
N ASP A 141 17.17 -15.87 1.80
CA ASP A 141 17.37 -15.19 3.08
C ASP A 141 17.02 -13.68 2.92
N LYS A 142 17.91 -12.90 2.29
CA LYS A 142 17.73 -11.47 2.12
C LYS A 142 18.13 -11.02 0.72
N VAL A 143 17.36 -10.10 0.16
CA VAL A 143 17.72 -9.39 -1.07
C VAL A 143 17.57 -7.89 -0.87
N ILE A 144 18.47 -7.13 -1.48
CA ILE A 144 18.37 -5.68 -1.58
C ILE A 144 18.39 -5.32 -3.07
N MET A 145 17.38 -4.60 -3.53
CA MET A 145 17.33 -4.02 -4.86
C MET A 145 17.48 -2.51 -4.75
N ASN A 146 18.57 -1.98 -5.27
CA ASN A 146 18.74 -0.54 -5.40
C ASN A 146 17.84 -0.04 -6.54
N CYS A 147 17.08 1.00 -6.24
CA CYS A 147 16.17 1.64 -7.19
C CYS A 147 15.83 3.05 -6.69
N GLU A 148 15.65 4.00 -7.58
CA GLU A 148 15.07 5.29 -7.24
C GLU A 148 13.53 5.20 -7.27
N LEU A 149 12.88 5.77 -6.25
CA LEU A 149 11.43 5.83 -6.08
C LEU A 149 10.91 7.25 -6.19
#